data_3e21d924425315b9a5afbba4b04fe449
#
_entry.id   3e21d924425315b9a5afbba4b04fe449
#
_cell.length_a   1.000
_cell.length_b   1.000
_cell.length_c   1.000
_cell.angle_alpha   90.00
_cell.angle_beta   90.00
_cell.angle_gamma   90.00
#
_symmetry.space_group_name_H-M   'P 1'
#
loop_
_entity.id
_entity.type
_entity.pdbx_description
1 polymer ?
#
loop_
_entity_poly.entity_id
_entity_poly.type
_entity_poly.pdbx_seq_one_letter_code
_entity_poly.pdbx_strand_id
1 'polypeptide(L)'
;MEEFKIIIVEDVPLELKGTEGIFKNEIPEAEIIGTAENEQEYWRLIKQQVPDLVLLDLGLGGSTTVGVEIYLGFVLQYLFSRW
;
A
#
# COMPACT_ATOMS: atom_id res chain seq x y z
N MET A 1 -14.72 16.09 -1.33
CA MET A 1 -13.34 15.72 -0.95
C MET A 1 -12.62 15.20 -2.16
N GLU A 2 -11.39 15.63 -2.35
CA GLU A 2 -10.60 15.16 -3.48
C GLU A 2 -10.24 13.69 -3.32
N GLU A 3 -10.12 13.02 -4.45
CA GLU A 3 -9.68 11.63 -4.46
C GLU A 3 -8.21 11.52 -4.09
N PHE A 4 -7.84 10.44 -3.42
CA PHE A 4 -6.45 10.14 -3.12
C PHE A 4 -6.14 8.71 -3.53
N LYS A 5 -4.87 8.49 -3.86
CA LYS A 5 -4.39 7.22 -4.39
C LYS A 5 -3.80 6.38 -3.27
N ILE A 6 -4.22 5.12 -3.22
CA ILE A 6 -3.77 4.21 -2.17
C ILE A 6 -3.24 2.90 -2.76
N ILE A 7 -2.15 2.42 -2.16
CA ILE A 7 -1.67 1.06 -2.39
C ILE A 7 -1.89 0.28 -1.10
N ILE A 8 -2.44 -0.92 -1.23
CA ILE A 8 -2.66 -1.82 -0.10
C ILE A 8 -1.66 -2.96 -0.19
N VAL A 9 -0.91 -3.18 0.89
CA VAL A 9 0.02 -4.30 1.00
C VAL A 9 -0.51 -5.24 2.07
N GLU A 10 -0.91 -6.44 1.67
CA GLU A 10 -1.54 -7.43 2.54
C GLU A 10 -1.15 -8.82 2.08
N ASP A 11 -0.56 -9.60 2.97
CA ASP A 11 -0.06 -10.93 2.65
C ASP A 11 -1.12 -12.04 2.67
N VAL A 12 -2.32 -11.76 3.18
CA VAL A 12 -3.42 -12.72 3.20
C VAL A 12 -4.47 -12.32 2.17
N PRO A 13 -4.63 -13.10 1.08
CA PRO A 13 -5.54 -12.72 -0.02
C PRO A 13 -6.99 -12.44 0.42
N LEU A 14 -7.49 -13.20 1.36
CA LEU A 14 -8.86 -13.02 1.85
C LEU A 14 -9.01 -11.70 2.60
N GLU A 15 -8.03 -11.35 3.41
CA GLU A 15 -8.02 -10.08 4.13
C GLU A 15 -7.85 -8.91 3.17
N LEU A 16 -7.07 -9.09 2.12
CA LEU A 16 -6.91 -8.08 1.08
C LEU A 16 -8.25 -7.76 0.43
N LYS A 17 -9.01 -8.77 0.07
CA LYS A 17 -10.35 -8.57 -0.51
C LYS A 17 -11.28 -7.85 0.44
N GLY A 18 -11.23 -8.19 1.71
CA GLY A 18 -12.02 -7.51 2.73
C GLY A 18 -11.68 -6.05 2.84
N THR A 19 -10.40 -5.74 2.87
CA THR A 19 -9.92 -4.36 2.95
C THR A 19 -10.31 -3.57 1.71
N GLU A 20 -10.15 -4.15 0.51
CA GLU A 20 -10.59 -3.51 -0.72
C GLU A 20 -12.09 -3.18 -0.69
N GLY A 21 -12.91 -4.11 -0.20
CA GLY A 21 -14.34 -3.91 -0.08
C GLY A 21 -14.68 -2.77 0.86
N ILE A 22 -13.99 -2.68 1.98
CA ILE A 22 -14.20 -1.58 2.93
C ILE A 22 -13.91 -0.23 2.27
N PHE A 23 -12.79 -0.12 1.56
CA PHE A 23 -12.46 1.13 0.88
C PHE A 23 -13.50 1.49 -0.18
N LYS A 24 -13.92 0.52 -0.99
CA LYS A 24 -14.93 0.77 -2.02
C LYS A 24 -16.25 1.24 -1.44
N ASN A 25 -16.69 0.64 -0.34
CA ASN A 25 -18.02 0.90 0.22
C ASN A 25 -18.04 2.08 1.18
N GLU A 26 -16.96 2.28 1.93
CA GLU A 26 -16.93 3.26 3.03
C GLU A 26 -16.09 4.49 2.71
N ILE A 27 -15.13 4.37 1.82
CA ILE A 27 -14.21 5.46 1.51
C ILE A 27 -14.10 5.61 -0.02
N PRO A 28 -15.17 6.07 -0.67
CA PRO A 28 -15.18 6.14 -2.15
C PRO A 28 -14.16 7.12 -2.73
N GLU A 29 -13.68 8.08 -1.96
CA GLU A 29 -12.64 8.99 -2.40
C GLU A 29 -11.26 8.36 -2.46
N ALA A 30 -11.09 7.15 -1.92
CA ALA A 30 -9.83 6.41 -2.01
C ALA A 30 -9.80 5.61 -3.31
N GLU A 31 -8.87 5.97 -4.19
CA GLU A 31 -8.64 5.20 -5.42
C GLU A 31 -7.54 4.17 -5.16
N ILE A 32 -7.90 2.89 -5.19
CA ILE A 32 -6.91 1.83 -5.02
C ILE A 32 -6.18 1.66 -6.35
N ILE A 33 -4.94 2.14 -6.42
CA ILE A 33 -4.15 2.08 -7.65
C ILE A 33 -3.36 0.79 -7.78
N GLY A 34 -3.30 0.00 -6.70
CA GLY A 34 -2.65 -1.29 -6.76
C GLY A 34 -2.70 -2.00 -5.42
N THR A 35 -2.52 -3.31 -5.49
CA THR A 35 -2.44 -4.15 -4.30
C THR A 35 -1.21 -5.04 -4.41
N ALA A 36 -0.60 -5.33 -3.28
CA ALA A 36 0.59 -6.15 -3.22
C ALA A 36 0.47 -7.17 -2.09
N GLU A 37 0.88 -8.39 -2.34
CA GLU A 37 0.88 -9.44 -1.33
C GLU A 37 2.26 -9.60 -0.67
N ASN A 38 3.26 -8.93 -1.21
CA ASN A 38 4.63 -8.99 -0.71
C ASN A 38 5.40 -7.74 -1.12
N GLU A 39 6.61 -7.64 -0.60
CA GLU A 39 7.48 -6.49 -0.85
C GLU A 39 7.83 -6.30 -2.31
N GLN A 40 8.10 -7.40 -3.02
CA GLN A 40 8.50 -7.33 -4.43
C GLN A 40 7.38 -6.72 -5.30
N GLU A 41 6.15 -7.14 -5.05
CA GLU A 41 5.00 -6.58 -5.77
C GLU A 41 4.81 -5.11 -5.44
N TYR A 42 5.01 -4.73 -4.18
CA TYR A 42 4.91 -3.34 -3.76
C TYR A 42 5.90 -2.46 -4.53
N TRP A 43 7.18 -2.87 -4.57
CA TRP A 43 8.19 -2.08 -5.27
C TRP A 43 7.92 -1.97 -6.77
N ARG A 44 7.32 -2.99 -7.36
CA ARG A 44 6.92 -2.94 -8.76
C ARG A 44 5.84 -1.89 -8.99
N LEU A 45 4.87 -1.82 -8.09
CA LEU A 45 3.79 -0.82 -8.19
C LEU A 45 4.32 0.59 -7.99
N ILE A 46 5.17 0.79 -7.02
CA ILE A 46 5.72 2.10 -6.69
C ILE A 46 6.52 2.71 -7.86
N LYS A 47 7.14 1.87 -8.67
CA LYS A 47 7.87 2.32 -9.84
C LYS A 47 6.94 2.86 -10.93
N GLN A 48 5.71 2.41 -10.95
CA GLN A 48 4.74 2.84 -11.94
C GLN A 48 4.00 4.10 -11.51
N GLN A 49 3.65 4.19 -10.26
CA GLN A 49 2.89 5.31 -9.75
C GLN A 49 3.08 5.47 -8.24
N VAL A 50 3.36 6.69 -7.80
CA VAL A 50 3.51 6.99 -6.37
C VAL A 50 2.14 7.26 -5.76
N PRO A 51 1.77 6.53 -4.71
CA PRO A 51 0.49 6.75 -4.04
C PRO A 51 0.57 7.90 -3.04
N ASP A 52 -0.60 8.36 -2.60
CA ASP A 52 -0.70 9.32 -1.50
C ASP A 52 -0.63 8.60 -0.14
N LEU A 53 -1.05 7.33 -0.11
CA LEU A 53 -1.10 6.54 1.11
C LEU A 53 -0.76 5.09 0.81
N VAL A 54 0.02 4.48 1.68
CA VAL A 54 0.28 3.04 1.63
C VAL A 54 -0.25 2.42 2.91
N LEU A 55 -1.20 1.49 2.76
CA LEU A 55 -1.70 0.73 3.89
C LEU A 55 -0.92 -0.58 3.99
N LEU A 56 -0.13 -0.71 5.05
CA LEU A 56 0.68 -1.90 5.29
C LEU A 56 -0.02 -2.78 6.31
N ASP A 57 -0.60 -3.87 5.85
CA ASP A 57 -1.25 -4.85 6.71
C ASP A 57 -0.60 -6.21 6.47
N LEU A 58 0.57 -6.37 7.02
CA LEU A 58 1.33 -7.61 6.96
C LEU A 58 1.01 -8.43 8.19
N GLY A 59 -0.09 -9.16 8.14
CA GLY A 59 -0.70 -9.86 9.23
C GLY A 59 0.24 -10.56 10.23
N LEU A 60 -0.34 -11.31 11.16
CA LEU A 60 0.41 -11.92 12.26
C LEU A 60 1.49 -12.91 11.82
N GLY A 61 1.39 -13.43 10.60
CA GLY A 61 2.41 -14.31 10.03
C GLY A 61 3.52 -13.57 9.31
N GLY A 62 3.34 -12.27 9.09
CA GLY A 62 4.32 -11.47 8.38
C GLY A 62 5.45 -10.99 9.27
N SER A 63 6.58 -10.68 8.65
CA SER A 63 7.71 -10.10 9.35
C SER A 63 7.47 -8.61 9.55
N THR A 64 7.51 -8.14 10.81
CA THR A 64 7.44 -6.70 11.09
C THR A 64 8.61 -5.96 10.46
N THR A 65 9.74 -6.66 10.28
CA THR A 65 10.92 -6.10 9.62
C THR A 65 10.60 -5.74 8.18
N VAL A 66 9.89 -6.61 7.46
CA VAL A 66 9.50 -6.33 6.06
C VAL A 66 8.60 -5.10 5.99
N GLY A 67 7.63 -5.00 6.89
CA GLY A 67 6.75 -3.83 6.94
C GLY A 67 7.52 -2.54 7.18
N VAL A 68 8.49 -2.56 8.10
CA VAL A 68 9.33 -1.40 8.39
C VAL A 68 10.18 -1.04 7.17
N GLU A 69 10.77 -2.03 6.50
CA GLU A 69 11.58 -1.80 5.31
C GLU A 69 10.77 -1.15 4.20
N ILE A 70 9.55 -1.62 3.96
CA ILE A 70 8.66 -1.04 2.95
C ILE A 70 8.35 0.41 3.31
N TYR A 71 8.00 0.67 4.55
CA TYR A 71 7.68 2.02 5.01
C TYR A 71 8.87 2.97 4.85
N LEU A 72 10.04 2.56 5.32
CA LEU A 72 11.24 3.37 5.21
C LEU A 72 11.61 3.63 3.75
N GLY A 73 11.50 2.60 2.92
CA GLY A 73 11.76 2.74 1.49
C GLY A 73 10.82 3.73 0.83
N PHE A 74 9.54 3.69 1.19
CA PHE A 74 8.56 4.63 0.67
C PHE A 74 8.89 6.06 1.10
N VAL A 75 9.22 6.27 2.36
CA VAL A 75 9.57 7.61 2.87
C VAL A 75 10.80 8.14 2.16
N LEU A 76 11.83 7.32 2.00
CA LEU A 76 13.05 7.74 1.31
C LEU A 76 12.76 8.10 -0.14
N GLN A 77 11.99 7.28 -0.84
CA GLN A 77 11.64 7.55 -2.23
C GLN A 77 10.84 8.83 -2.36
N TYR A 78 9.90 9.06 -1.47
CA TYR A 78 9.10 10.29 -1.44
C TYR A 78 10.00 11.50 -1.23
N LEU A 79 10.91 11.42 -0.27
CA LEU A 79 11.85 12.52 -0.01
C LEU A 79 12.75 12.81 -1.22
N PHE A 80 13.28 11.74 -1.82
CA PHE A 80 14.15 11.90 -3.01
C PHE A 80 13.38 12.48 -4.19
N SER A 81 12.14 12.13 -4.37
CA SER A 81 11.36 12.64 -5.50
C SER A 81 10.99 14.11 -5.34
N ARG A 82 11.11 14.65 -4.14
CA ARG A 82 10.83 16.06 -3.85
C ARG A 82 12.06 16.95 -3.89
N TRP A 83 13.22 16.35 -3.85
CA TRP A 83 14.49 17.08 -3.88
C TRP A 83 15.09 17.09 -5.28
#